data_f2c5b2f430ae7c9b415be34836698d4d
#
_entry.id   f2c5b2f430ae7c9b415be34836698d4d
#
_cell.length_a   1.000
_cell.length_b   1.000
_cell.length_c   1.000
_cell.angle_alpha   90.00
_cell.angle_beta   90.00
_cell.angle_gamma   90.00
#
_symmetry.space_group_name_H-M   'P 1'
#
loop_
_entity.id
_entity.type
_entity.pdbx_description
1 polymer ?
#
loop_
_entity_poly.entity_id
_entity_poly.type
_entity_poly.pdbx_seq_one_letter_code
_entity_poly.pdbx_strand_id
1 'polypeptide(L)'
;MTIFGALIIFALIAVIAVQIGKVNDLAAKIRGEEAVMRSNNDTHARWLVVFMVVFLVGCIYSAWHYRNMMLGYGPWEASSEHGKEVDSLFNMTLIFTGIVFVITHILLFWYAYKYRLQEGRKATFFAHDTKLELIWTAIPAVVMAFLVANGLVVWNNTMPDLGPEDEFLEIEATGYQFAWDIRYPGKDGKIGDKDFRLINMSNNALGLNFKDRAAMDDAILSGSDVIKLPVDSTIRVRITAKDVLHNFYLPHFRVKMDAVPGLPTYFIFKPTKTTAQMRQELSAYPEWNEPYDPSDPEGPKRWEKFDYELACAELCGKGHYSMRRIVEVVSKEEYDAWAAGLPSFYKANVRGTDADPFKDQKLLDYEIEDRKAELDATVDPLWSKLATGRDSTITEEVLTLRLKYVFFETGSNKLDVLSNHELDYIAALLKKHPHIRLEIAGHTDNVGDAAANRTLSNARAASVRDRLVSQGVAASRFAVNGYGDSKPLDTNDTEEGRAKNRRTELRVI
;
A
#
# COMPACT_ATOMS: atom_id res chain seq x y z
N MET A 1 -5.10 26.09 -27.43
CA MET A 1 -5.92 27.22 -27.95
C MET A 1 -5.96 28.30 -26.88
N THR A 2 -5.49 29.52 -27.19
CA THR A 2 -5.39 30.58 -26.20
C THR A 2 -6.80 31.10 -25.82
N ILE A 3 -6.97 31.61 -24.60
CA ILE A 3 -8.20 32.27 -24.10
C ILE A 3 -8.72 33.29 -25.11
N PHE A 4 -7.82 33.98 -25.78
CA PHE A 4 -8.15 34.94 -26.86
C PHE A 4 -8.88 34.29 -28.04
N GLY A 5 -8.48 33.10 -28.49
CA GLY A 5 -9.18 32.36 -29.55
C GLY A 5 -10.59 31.93 -29.13
N ALA A 6 -10.77 31.50 -27.87
CA ALA A 6 -12.10 31.17 -27.35
C ALA A 6 -13.03 32.42 -27.28
N LEU A 7 -12.51 33.55 -26.86
CA LEU A 7 -13.28 34.81 -26.85
C LEU A 7 -13.68 35.25 -28.23
N ILE A 8 -12.81 35.15 -29.26
CA ILE A 8 -13.18 35.45 -30.66
C ILE A 8 -14.29 34.52 -31.16
N ILE A 9 -14.18 33.21 -30.90
CA ILE A 9 -15.24 32.26 -31.29
C ILE A 9 -16.58 32.63 -30.61
N PHE A 10 -16.56 32.96 -29.34
CA PHE A 10 -17.75 33.36 -28.59
C PHE A 10 -18.36 34.64 -29.15
N ALA A 11 -17.53 35.64 -29.47
CA ALA A 11 -17.99 36.89 -30.11
C ALA A 11 -18.58 36.64 -31.49
N LEU A 12 -17.96 35.76 -32.29
CA LEU A 12 -18.52 35.40 -33.62
C LEU A 12 -19.85 34.67 -33.49
N ILE A 13 -20.01 33.76 -32.55
CA ILE A 13 -21.28 33.07 -32.27
C ILE A 13 -22.38 34.09 -31.89
N ALA A 14 -22.02 35.03 -31.00
CA ALA A 14 -22.98 36.10 -30.61
C ALA A 14 -23.40 36.98 -31.79
N VAL A 15 -22.46 37.39 -32.65
CA VAL A 15 -22.76 38.14 -33.87
C VAL A 15 -23.65 37.33 -34.80
N ILE A 16 -23.35 36.06 -35.04
CA ILE A 16 -24.19 35.18 -35.89
C ILE A 16 -25.60 35.06 -35.31
N ALA A 17 -25.76 34.85 -34.00
CA ALA A 17 -27.06 34.78 -33.34
C ALA A 17 -27.90 36.09 -33.55
N VAL A 18 -27.26 37.25 -33.38
CA VAL A 18 -27.89 38.55 -33.62
C VAL A 18 -28.29 38.71 -35.09
N GLN A 19 -27.45 38.30 -36.05
CA GLN A 19 -27.79 38.40 -37.48
C GLN A 19 -28.92 37.44 -37.85
N ILE A 20 -28.97 36.22 -37.29
CA ILE A 20 -30.10 35.29 -37.46
C ILE A 20 -31.40 35.92 -36.96
N GLY A 21 -31.38 36.58 -35.79
CA GLY A 21 -32.53 37.31 -35.27
C GLY A 21 -33.02 38.39 -36.23
N LYS A 22 -32.11 39.24 -36.75
CA LYS A 22 -32.46 40.31 -37.73
C LYS A 22 -33.02 39.74 -39.03
N VAL A 23 -32.47 38.65 -39.55
CA VAL A 23 -32.98 37.98 -40.75
C VAL A 23 -34.42 37.47 -40.54
N ASN A 24 -34.65 36.85 -39.36
CA ASN A 24 -35.97 36.36 -38.97
C ASN A 24 -37.00 37.52 -38.87
N ASP A 25 -36.64 38.65 -38.27
CA ASP A 25 -37.50 39.84 -38.17
C ASP A 25 -37.84 40.41 -39.54
N LEU A 26 -36.84 40.49 -40.43
CA LEU A 26 -37.09 40.94 -41.83
C LEU A 26 -37.96 39.96 -42.60
N ALA A 27 -37.72 38.65 -42.45
CA ALA A 27 -38.52 37.59 -43.05
C ALA A 27 -40.02 37.68 -42.56
N ALA A 28 -40.18 37.91 -41.24
CA ALA A 28 -41.55 38.11 -40.67
C ALA A 28 -42.30 39.28 -41.22
N LYS A 29 -41.62 40.42 -41.47
CA LYS A 29 -42.22 41.59 -42.10
C LYS A 29 -42.65 41.35 -43.56
N ILE A 30 -41.93 40.51 -44.30
CA ILE A 30 -42.15 40.23 -45.71
C ILE A 30 -43.19 39.12 -45.94
N ARG A 31 -43.03 37.98 -45.13
CA ARG A 31 -43.82 36.74 -45.33
C ARG A 31 -44.98 36.57 -44.35
N GLY A 32 -45.08 37.42 -43.35
CA GLY A 32 -45.96 37.27 -42.20
C GLY A 32 -45.36 36.43 -41.08
N GLU A 33 -45.62 36.81 -39.84
CA GLU A 33 -45.05 36.21 -38.65
C GLU A 33 -45.38 34.69 -38.51
N GLU A 34 -46.62 34.30 -38.78
CA GLU A 34 -47.02 32.89 -38.69
C GLU A 34 -46.31 32.01 -39.71
N ALA A 35 -46.15 32.48 -40.97
CA ALA A 35 -45.46 31.70 -41.99
C ALA A 35 -43.96 31.48 -41.65
N VAL A 36 -43.32 32.53 -41.12
CA VAL A 36 -41.89 32.43 -40.67
C VAL A 36 -41.80 31.54 -39.46
N MET A 37 -42.66 31.67 -38.48
CA MET A 37 -42.65 30.81 -37.28
C MET A 37 -42.85 29.33 -37.63
N ARG A 38 -43.77 29.01 -38.57
CA ARG A 38 -43.98 27.64 -39.06
C ARG A 38 -42.73 27.08 -39.75
N SER A 39 -42.13 27.89 -40.68
CA SER A 39 -40.91 27.50 -41.40
C SER A 39 -39.74 27.25 -40.45
N ASN A 40 -39.58 28.12 -39.45
CA ASN A 40 -38.52 27.95 -38.43
C ASN A 40 -38.77 26.72 -37.58
N ASN A 41 -39.98 26.48 -37.11
CA ASN A 41 -40.35 25.29 -36.36
C ASN A 41 -40.07 24.00 -37.15
N ASP A 42 -40.43 23.95 -38.42
CA ASP A 42 -40.17 22.79 -39.28
C ASP A 42 -38.67 22.56 -39.48
N THR A 43 -37.93 23.63 -39.73
CA THR A 43 -36.49 23.59 -39.91
C THR A 43 -35.75 23.15 -38.61
N HIS A 44 -36.11 23.75 -37.48
CA HIS A 44 -35.52 23.38 -36.19
C HIS A 44 -35.86 21.94 -35.83
N ALA A 45 -37.08 21.48 -36.02
CA ALA A 45 -37.48 20.12 -35.74
C ALA A 45 -36.69 19.07 -36.57
N ARG A 46 -36.42 19.37 -37.86
CA ARG A 46 -35.57 18.51 -38.72
C ARG A 46 -34.13 18.52 -38.23
N TRP A 47 -33.57 19.68 -37.89
CA TRP A 47 -32.22 19.79 -37.35
C TRP A 47 -32.07 19.08 -36.01
N LEU A 48 -33.08 19.07 -35.15
CA LEU A 48 -33.09 18.32 -33.92
C LEU A 48 -33.01 16.79 -34.16
N VAL A 49 -33.68 16.29 -35.21
CA VAL A 49 -33.57 14.85 -35.58
C VAL A 49 -32.18 14.54 -36.14
N VAL A 50 -31.62 15.43 -36.98
CA VAL A 50 -30.25 15.29 -37.48
C VAL A 50 -29.26 15.29 -36.31
N PHE A 51 -29.42 16.25 -35.38
CA PHE A 51 -28.60 16.32 -34.15
C PHE A 51 -28.69 15.03 -33.33
N MET A 52 -29.90 14.50 -33.12
CA MET A 52 -30.10 13.24 -32.40
C MET A 52 -29.29 12.12 -33.00
N VAL A 53 -29.33 11.93 -34.32
CA VAL A 53 -28.61 10.87 -35.02
C VAL A 53 -27.09 11.06 -34.85
N VAL A 54 -26.60 12.28 -35.16
CA VAL A 54 -25.18 12.61 -35.06
C VAL A 54 -24.68 12.47 -33.62
N PHE A 55 -25.45 12.92 -32.64
CA PHE A 55 -25.13 12.85 -31.22
C PHE A 55 -25.05 11.39 -30.73
N LEU A 56 -26.06 10.55 -31.00
CA LEU A 56 -26.09 9.15 -30.61
C LEU A 56 -24.95 8.36 -31.27
N VAL A 57 -24.72 8.59 -32.58
CA VAL A 57 -23.57 7.95 -33.27
C VAL A 57 -22.26 8.43 -32.68
N GLY A 58 -22.13 9.72 -32.40
CA GLY A 58 -20.96 10.30 -31.76
C GLY A 58 -20.70 9.72 -30.36
N CYS A 59 -21.75 9.52 -29.55
CA CYS A 59 -21.63 8.86 -28.23
C CYS A 59 -21.17 7.40 -28.35
N ILE A 60 -21.77 6.64 -29.27
CA ILE A 60 -21.40 5.23 -29.52
C ILE A 60 -19.94 5.15 -30.02
N TYR A 61 -19.59 6.00 -31.00
CA TYR A 61 -18.22 6.06 -31.52
C TYR A 61 -17.22 6.44 -30.42
N SER A 62 -17.52 7.46 -29.63
CA SER A 62 -16.67 7.88 -28.51
C SER A 62 -16.48 6.77 -27.48
N ALA A 63 -17.57 6.11 -27.08
CA ALA A 63 -17.50 4.98 -26.15
C ALA A 63 -16.65 3.83 -26.72
N TRP A 64 -16.79 3.52 -28.01
CA TRP A 64 -15.99 2.49 -28.69
C TRP A 64 -14.51 2.89 -28.81
N HIS A 65 -14.24 4.14 -29.23
CA HIS A 65 -12.88 4.65 -29.44
C HIS A 65 -12.08 4.74 -28.15
N TYR A 66 -12.70 5.25 -27.08
CA TYR A 66 -12.05 5.46 -25.78
C TYR A 66 -12.25 4.29 -24.80
N ARG A 67 -12.80 3.15 -25.24
CA ARG A 67 -13.07 2.01 -24.35
C ARG A 67 -11.86 1.54 -23.56
N ASN A 68 -10.66 1.63 -24.16
CA ASN A 68 -9.40 1.22 -23.54
C ASN A 68 -8.81 2.28 -22.59
N MET A 69 -9.34 3.50 -22.62
CA MET A 69 -8.90 4.61 -21.78
C MET A 69 -9.99 5.04 -20.78
N MET A 70 -11.18 4.47 -20.88
CA MET A 70 -12.28 4.77 -19.96
C MET A 70 -11.90 4.33 -18.55
N LEU A 71 -12.19 5.21 -17.59
CA LEU A 71 -11.90 5.02 -16.16
C LEU A 71 -10.40 4.95 -15.80
N GLY A 72 -9.48 5.16 -16.76
CA GLY A 72 -8.03 5.13 -16.52
C GLY A 72 -7.44 3.74 -16.26
N TYR A 73 -8.23 2.66 -16.47
CA TYR A 73 -7.78 1.29 -16.16
C TYR A 73 -7.32 0.50 -17.39
N GLY A 74 -7.67 0.97 -18.58
CA GLY A 74 -7.39 0.27 -19.82
C GLY A 74 -8.33 -0.92 -20.09
N PRO A 75 -8.03 -1.75 -21.11
CA PRO A 75 -8.92 -2.79 -21.61
C PRO A 75 -8.88 -4.10 -20.82
N TRP A 76 -7.98 -4.22 -19.86
CA TRP A 76 -7.71 -5.44 -19.12
C TRP A 76 -8.70 -5.72 -18.02
N GLU A 77 -8.77 -6.98 -17.63
CA GLU A 77 -9.55 -7.41 -16.47
C GLU A 77 -8.96 -6.88 -15.16
N ALA A 78 -9.82 -6.78 -14.14
CA ALA A 78 -9.38 -6.47 -12.79
C ALA A 78 -8.28 -7.43 -12.32
N SER A 79 -7.31 -6.90 -11.57
CA SER A 79 -6.19 -7.67 -11.01
C SER A 79 -6.52 -8.27 -9.63
N SER A 80 -7.81 -8.41 -9.31
CA SER A 80 -8.31 -9.06 -8.09
C SER A 80 -9.43 -10.03 -8.39
N GLU A 81 -9.63 -10.99 -7.50
CA GLU A 81 -10.65 -12.03 -7.65
C GLU A 81 -12.07 -11.44 -7.72
N HIS A 82 -12.46 -10.61 -6.75
CA HIS A 82 -13.76 -9.95 -6.68
C HIS A 82 -13.96 -8.90 -7.79
N GLY A 83 -12.87 -8.35 -8.31
CA GLY A 83 -12.93 -7.27 -9.29
C GLY A 83 -13.67 -7.65 -10.57
N LYS A 84 -13.66 -8.92 -10.96
CA LYS A 84 -14.43 -9.44 -12.10
C LYS A 84 -15.95 -9.35 -11.87
N GLU A 85 -16.41 -9.61 -10.65
CA GLU A 85 -17.81 -9.48 -10.28
C GLU A 85 -18.24 -8.00 -10.27
N VAL A 86 -17.39 -7.12 -9.74
CA VAL A 86 -17.61 -5.67 -9.75
C VAL A 86 -17.70 -5.13 -11.19
N ASP A 87 -16.78 -5.53 -12.07
CA ASP A 87 -16.78 -5.13 -13.49
C ASP A 87 -18.03 -5.67 -14.21
N SER A 88 -18.47 -6.89 -13.91
CA SER A 88 -19.71 -7.47 -14.46
C SER A 88 -20.94 -6.68 -14.02
N LEU A 89 -21.05 -6.33 -12.75
CA LEU A 89 -22.14 -5.50 -12.21
C LEU A 89 -22.15 -4.10 -12.84
N PHE A 90 -20.99 -3.50 -13.02
CA PHE A 90 -20.82 -2.22 -13.67
C PHE A 90 -21.28 -2.27 -15.14
N ASN A 91 -20.82 -3.27 -15.91
CA ASN A 91 -21.22 -3.46 -17.30
C ASN A 91 -22.73 -3.70 -17.43
N MET A 92 -23.32 -4.51 -16.55
CA MET A 92 -24.78 -4.73 -16.52
C MET A 92 -25.53 -3.40 -16.30
N THR A 93 -25.07 -2.59 -15.35
CA THR A 93 -25.64 -1.26 -15.08
C THR A 93 -25.52 -0.35 -16.30
N LEU A 94 -24.36 -0.33 -16.98
CA LEU A 94 -24.17 0.44 -18.22
C LEU A 94 -25.10 -0.02 -19.34
N ILE A 95 -25.38 -1.31 -19.48
CA ILE A 95 -26.31 -1.82 -20.49
C ILE A 95 -27.72 -1.28 -20.22
N PHE A 96 -28.23 -1.41 -19.01
CA PHE A 96 -29.58 -0.91 -18.67
C PHE A 96 -29.68 0.61 -18.84
N THR A 97 -28.72 1.37 -18.30
CA THR A 97 -28.70 2.83 -18.41
C THR A 97 -28.49 3.28 -19.84
N GLY A 98 -27.69 2.59 -20.64
CA GLY A 98 -27.45 2.84 -22.07
C GLY A 98 -28.73 2.63 -22.90
N ILE A 99 -29.48 1.56 -22.64
CA ILE A 99 -30.77 1.31 -23.29
C ILE A 99 -31.74 2.45 -22.99
N VAL A 100 -31.88 2.83 -21.72
CA VAL A 100 -32.76 3.95 -21.30
C VAL A 100 -32.30 5.25 -21.96
N PHE A 101 -30.99 5.54 -21.96
CA PHE A 101 -30.40 6.71 -22.58
C PHE A 101 -30.79 6.80 -24.07
N VAL A 102 -30.61 5.74 -24.84
CA VAL A 102 -30.94 5.72 -26.29
C VAL A 102 -32.43 5.90 -26.51
N ILE A 103 -33.28 5.13 -25.80
CA ILE A 103 -34.75 5.22 -25.95
C ILE A 103 -35.27 6.61 -25.62
N THR A 104 -34.85 7.19 -24.50
CA THR A 104 -35.30 8.52 -24.05
C THR A 104 -34.86 9.62 -25.00
N HIS A 105 -33.65 9.57 -25.57
CA HIS A 105 -33.20 10.52 -26.57
C HIS A 105 -33.96 10.41 -27.88
N ILE A 106 -34.21 9.16 -28.35
CA ILE A 106 -35.05 8.98 -29.54
C ILE A 106 -36.45 9.53 -29.32
N LEU A 107 -37.08 9.21 -28.18
CA LEU A 107 -38.44 9.72 -27.88
C LEU A 107 -38.44 11.25 -27.76
N LEU A 108 -37.47 11.86 -27.10
CA LEU A 108 -37.36 13.31 -26.91
C LEU A 108 -37.34 14.03 -28.25
N PHE A 109 -36.42 13.70 -29.12
CA PHE A 109 -36.25 14.41 -30.39
C PHE A 109 -37.29 14.00 -31.42
N TRP A 110 -37.74 12.73 -31.41
CA TRP A 110 -38.83 12.30 -32.28
C TRP A 110 -40.14 13.00 -31.94
N TYR A 111 -40.47 13.17 -30.66
CA TYR A 111 -41.66 13.90 -30.26
C TYR A 111 -41.57 15.39 -30.54
N ALA A 112 -40.40 16.00 -30.37
CA ALA A 112 -40.16 17.38 -30.79
C ALA A 112 -40.43 17.55 -32.29
N TYR A 113 -40.03 16.60 -33.14
CA TYR A 113 -40.30 16.57 -34.55
C TYR A 113 -41.79 16.26 -34.85
N LYS A 114 -42.31 15.18 -34.28
CA LYS A 114 -43.68 14.69 -34.55
C LYS A 114 -44.76 15.68 -34.11
N TYR A 115 -44.59 16.32 -32.98
CA TYR A 115 -45.59 17.22 -32.38
C TYR A 115 -45.30 18.70 -32.56
N ARG A 116 -44.41 19.05 -33.48
CA ARG A 116 -44.16 20.44 -33.85
C ARG A 116 -45.41 21.15 -34.36
N LEU A 117 -45.43 22.50 -34.35
CA LEU A 117 -46.54 23.30 -34.86
C LEU A 117 -46.81 23.01 -36.33
N GLN A 118 -48.03 22.60 -36.65
CA GLN A 118 -48.51 22.33 -38.01
C GLN A 118 -49.90 22.97 -38.20
N GLU A 119 -50.24 23.32 -39.46
CA GLU A 119 -51.55 23.88 -39.78
C GLU A 119 -52.69 22.92 -39.47
N GLY A 120 -53.74 23.41 -38.83
CA GLY A 120 -54.91 22.60 -38.44
C GLY A 120 -54.73 21.69 -37.26
N ARG A 121 -53.48 21.59 -36.70
CA ARG A 121 -53.18 20.73 -35.54
C ARG A 121 -53.38 21.50 -34.24
N LYS A 122 -54.18 20.93 -33.35
CA LYS A 122 -54.36 21.44 -31.99
C LYS A 122 -53.64 20.50 -31.02
N ALA A 123 -52.96 21.05 -29.99
CA ALA A 123 -52.35 20.30 -28.91
C ALA A 123 -53.47 19.59 -28.10
N THR A 124 -53.26 18.35 -27.77
CA THR A 124 -54.10 17.58 -26.87
C THR A 124 -53.55 17.70 -25.46
N PHE A 125 -54.36 18.14 -24.55
CA PHE A 125 -54.00 18.17 -23.13
C PHE A 125 -54.66 16.98 -22.40
N PHE A 126 -53.84 16.20 -21.66
CA PHE A 126 -54.33 15.22 -20.71
C PHE A 126 -53.46 15.34 -19.45
N ALA A 127 -54.13 15.50 -18.30
CA ALA A 127 -53.46 15.74 -17.02
C ALA A 127 -52.88 14.43 -16.43
N HIS A 128 -53.55 13.32 -16.68
CA HIS A 128 -53.21 11.99 -16.12
C HIS A 128 -53.42 10.92 -17.17
N ASP A 129 -52.51 9.93 -17.15
CA ASP A 129 -52.65 8.68 -17.88
C ASP A 129 -52.11 7.53 -16.98
N THR A 130 -53.04 6.87 -16.27
CA THR A 130 -52.69 5.80 -15.30
C THR A 130 -51.91 4.65 -15.93
N LYS A 131 -52.15 4.34 -17.22
CA LYS A 131 -51.40 3.25 -17.88
C LYS A 131 -49.95 3.64 -18.12
N LEU A 132 -49.74 4.87 -18.61
CA LEU A 132 -48.44 5.40 -18.88
C LEU A 132 -47.65 5.57 -17.57
N GLU A 133 -48.28 6.11 -16.54
CA GLU A 133 -47.72 6.27 -15.20
C GLU A 133 -47.29 4.93 -14.59
N LEU A 134 -48.12 3.88 -14.71
CA LEU A 134 -47.79 2.55 -14.26
C LEU A 134 -46.58 1.98 -14.99
N ILE A 135 -46.51 2.13 -16.32
CA ILE A 135 -45.41 1.59 -17.13
C ILE A 135 -44.08 2.23 -16.75
N TRP A 136 -44.01 3.57 -16.71
CA TRP A 136 -42.73 4.23 -16.42
C TRP A 136 -42.31 4.19 -14.96
N THR A 137 -43.20 3.76 -14.06
CA THR A 137 -42.85 3.48 -12.66
C THR A 137 -42.49 2.02 -12.47
N ALA A 138 -43.27 1.06 -12.96
CA ALA A 138 -43.09 -0.35 -12.72
C ALA A 138 -41.81 -0.90 -13.41
N ILE A 139 -41.54 -0.52 -14.66
CA ILE A 139 -40.39 -1.00 -15.41
C ILE A 139 -39.06 -0.59 -14.71
N PRO A 140 -38.82 0.70 -14.40
CA PRO A 140 -37.61 1.08 -13.65
C PRO A 140 -37.52 0.46 -12.26
N ALA A 141 -38.65 0.33 -11.55
CA ALA A 141 -38.68 -0.31 -10.22
C ALA A 141 -38.20 -1.76 -10.27
N VAL A 142 -38.64 -2.54 -11.26
CA VAL A 142 -38.19 -3.93 -11.44
C VAL A 142 -36.69 -3.99 -11.79
N VAL A 143 -36.24 -3.15 -12.70
CA VAL A 143 -34.82 -3.05 -13.08
C VAL A 143 -33.95 -2.66 -11.87
N MET A 144 -34.39 -1.67 -11.09
CA MET A 144 -33.66 -1.25 -9.88
C MET A 144 -33.63 -2.37 -8.83
N ALA A 145 -34.74 -3.06 -8.60
CA ALA A 145 -34.77 -4.18 -7.67
C ALA A 145 -33.81 -5.29 -8.09
N PHE A 146 -33.75 -5.60 -9.39
CA PHE A 146 -32.81 -6.58 -9.93
C PHE A 146 -31.34 -6.14 -9.75
N LEU A 147 -31.00 -4.88 -10.08
CA LEU A 147 -29.63 -4.37 -9.91
C LEU A 147 -29.20 -4.34 -8.44
N VAL A 148 -30.10 -3.92 -7.53
CA VAL A 148 -29.81 -3.91 -6.09
C VAL A 148 -29.59 -5.34 -5.55
N ALA A 149 -30.45 -6.31 -5.95
CA ALA A 149 -30.27 -7.70 -5.52
C ALA A 149 -28.93 -8.27 -5.98
N ASN A 150 -28.53 -8.05 -7.24
CA ASN A 150 -27.21 -8.45 -7.71
C ASN A 150 -26.07 -7.73 -6.98
N GLY A 151 -26.21 -6.42 -6.72
CA GLY A 151 -25.23 -5.65 -5.96
C GLY A 151 -25.02 -6.21 -4.54
N LEU A 152 -26.10 -6.61 -3.85
CA LEU A 152 -26.01 -7.23 -2.52
C LEU A 152 -25.27 -8.59 -2.57
N VAL A 153 -25.50 -9.39 -3.61
CA VAL A 153 -24.78 -10.66 -3.78
C VAL A 153 -23.27 -10.40 -3.96
N VAL A 154 -22.91 -9.49 -4.88
CA VAL A 154 -21.50 -9.11 -5.11
C VAL A 154 -20.87 -8.57 -3.84
N TRP A 155 -21.58 -7.72 -3.10
CA TRP A 155 -21.09 -7.18 -1.83
C TRP A 155 -20.79 -8.28 -0.80
N ASN A 156 -21.72 -9.21 -0.60
CA ASN A 156 -21.54 -10.31 0.35
C ASN A 156 -20.39 -11.24 -0.05
N ASN A 157 -20.18 -11.46 -1.35
CA ASN A 157 -19.04 -12.25 -1.84
C ASN A 157 -17.70 -11.52 -1.63
N THR A 158 -17.70 -10.19 -1.79
CA THR A 158 -16.48 -9.36 -1.68
C THR A 158 -16.07 -9.13 -0.22
N MET A 159 -17.05 -9.00 0.68
CA MET A 159 -16.82 -8.65 2.09
C MET A 159 -17.35 -9.77 3.02
N PRO A 160 -16.78 -11.00 2.92
CA PRO A 160 -17.14 -12.06 3.84
C PRO A 160 -16.66 -11.76 5.26
N ASP A 161 -17.34 -12.29 6.25
CA ASP A 161 -16.85 -12.31 7.62
C ASP A 161 -15.68 -13.32 7.72
N LEU A 162 -14.47 -12.82 7.95
CA LEU A 162 -13.30 -13.68 8.19
C LEU A 162 -13.28 -14.12 9.66
N GLY A 163 -13.30 -15.42 9.87
CA GLY A 163 -13.19 -16.05 11.19
C GLY A 163 -11.73 -16.28 11.62
N PRO A 164 -11.52 -16.76 12.85
CA PRO A 164 -10.19 -17.08 13.37
C PRO A 164 -9.46 -18.21 12.62
N GLU A 165 -10.23 -19.04 11.89
CA GLU A 165 -9.73 -20.20 11.12
C GLU A 165 -9.29 -19.80 9.70
N ASP A 166 -9.64 -18.59 9.24
CA ASP A 166 -9.31 -18.14 7.91
C ASP A 166 -7.86 -17.60 7.86
N GLU A 167 -7.13 -18.03 6.84
CA GLU A 167 -5.77 -17.54 6.59
C GLU A 167 -5.83 -16.27 5.76
N PHE A 168 -5.37 -15.17 6.30
CA PHE A 168 -5.27 -13.88 5.61
C PHE A 168 -4.12 -13.02 6.15
N LEU A 169 -3.60 -12.17 5.28
CA LEU A 169 -2.68 -11.11 5.68
C LEU A 169 -3.50 -9.89 6.12
N GLU A 170 -3.34 -9.45 7.37
CA GLU A 170 -3.88 -8.16 7.79
C GLU A 170 -2.81 -7.09 7.69
N ILE A 171 -3.12 -5.98 7.01
CA ILE A 171 -2.32 -4.75 7.01
C ILE A 171 -3.20 -3.58 7.44
N GLU A 172 -2.60 -2.50 7.90
CA GLU A 172 -3.34 -1.30 8.24
C GLU A 172 -2.86 -0.11 7.43
N ALA A 173 -3.80 0.63 6.82
CA ALA A 173 -3.56 1.86 6.10
C ALA A 173 -4.13 3.05 6.88
N THR A 174 -3.29 4.03 7.17
CA THR A 174 -3.71 5.28 7.84
C THR A 174 -3.45 6.47 6.93
N GLY A 175 -4.54 7.11 6.46
CA GLY A 175 -4.48 8.33 5.65
C GLY A 175 -4.29 9.58 6.47
N TYR A 176 -3.56 10.56 5.92
CA TYR A 176 -3.41 11.91 6.48
C TYR A 176 -3.00 12.90 5.38
N GLN A 177 -3.14 14.17 5.62
CA GLN A 177 -2.78 15.22 4.68
C GLN A 177 -1.25 15.40 4.60
N PHE A 178 -0.52 14.93 3.56
CA PHE A 178 -1.03 14.34 2.32
C PHE A 178 -0.24 13.06 2.00
N ALA A 179 -0.41 12.00 2.79
CA ALA A 179 0.30 10.74 2.62
C ALA A 179 -0.48 9.55 3.23
N TRP A 180 0.12 8.36 3.12
CA TRP A 180 -0.36 7.13 3.73
C TRP A 180 0.76 6.49 4.55
N ASP A 181 0.46 6.11 5.80
CA ASP A 181 1.29 5.17 6.56
C ASP A 181 0.67 3.77 6.41
N ILE A 182 1.50 2.79 6.05
CA ILE A 182 1.08 1.40 5.94
C ILE A 182 1.79 0.58 7.00
N ARG A 183 1.02 -0.06 7.87
CA ARG A 183 1.51 -0.91 8.93
C ARG A 183 1.34 -2.37 8.54
N TYR A 184 2.43 -3.12 8.65
CA TYR A 184 2.48 -4.55 8.44
C TYR A 184 2.61 -5.27 9.78
N PRO A 185 2.01 -6.46 9.92
CA PRO A 185 2.24 -7.30 11.08
C PRO A 185 3.71 -7.71 11.13
N GLY A 186 4.21 -7.87 12.32
CA GLY A 186 5.54 -8.40 12.54
C GLY A 186 5.63 -9.91 12.32
N LYS A 187 6.55 -10.56 13.04
CA LYS A 187 6.79 -12.01 12.95
C LYS A 187 5.63 -12.85 13.47
N ASP A 188 4.81 -12.29 14.36
CA ASP A 188 3.65 -12.99 14.94
C ASP A 188 2.43 -12.99 13.98
N GLY A 189 2.51 -12.26 12.84
CA GLY A 189 1.45 -12.16 11.84
C GLY A 189 0.23 -11.36 12.29
N LYS A 190 0.33 -10.60 13.39
CA LYS A 190 -0.79 -9.84 13.97
C LYS A 190 -0.48 -8.36 14.03
N ILE A 191 -1.46 -7.56 13.71
CA ILE A 191 -1.41 -6.10 13.91
C ILE A 191 -1.75 -5.79 15.37
N GLY A 192 -0.82 -5.16 16.09
CA GLY A 192 -1.01 -4.82 17.50
C GLY A 192 -1.98 -3.66 17.75
N ASP A 193 -2.34 -3.49 19.01
CA ASP A 193 -3.32 -2.49 19.48
C ASP A 193 -2.83 -1.05 19.32
N LYS A 194 -3.81 -0.14 19.15
CA LYS A 194 -3.62 1.31 19.14
C LYS A 194 -4.53 1.99 20.15
N ASP A 195 -4.01 3.09 20.74
CA ASP A 195 -4.81 3.96 21.60
C ASP A 195 -4.56 5.42 21.19
N PHE A 196 -5.61 6.15 20.84
CA PHE A 196 -5.50 7.56 20.44
C PHE A 196 -4.85 8.45 21.52
N ARG A 197 -4.93 8.05 22.78
CA ARG A 197 -4.29 8.75 23.92
C ARG A 197 -2.76 8.62 23.92
N LEU A 198 -2.22 7.65 23.19
CA LEU A 198 -0.80 7.42 23.02
C LEU A 198 -0.22 8.13 21.79
N ILE A 199 -1.04 8.86 21.02
CA ILE A 199 -0.58 9.60 19.87
C ILE A 199 0.40 10.68 20.30
N ASN A 200 1.62 10.58 19.77
CA ASN A 200 2.65 11.59 19.89
C ASN A 200 3.31 11.78 18.52
N MET A 201 3.12 12.95 17.93
CA MET A 201 3.57 13.22 16.55
C MET A 201 5.08 13.10 16.35
N SER A 202 5.88 13.16 17.42
CA SER A 202 7.34 13.08 17.32
C SER A 202 7.86 11.64 17.24
N ASN A 203 7.19 10.67 17.87
CA ASN A 203 7.75 9.32 18.04
C ASN A 203 6.70 8.19 18.02
N ASN A 204 5.40 8.50 18.02
CA ASN A 204 4.31 7.52 17.98
C ASN A 204 3.06 8.12 17.29
N ALA A 205 3.21 8.57 16.07
CA ALA A 205 2.15 9.26 15.33
C ALA A 205 0.90 8.41 15.06
N LEU A 206 0.98 7.09 15.19
CA LEU A 206 -0.15 6.17 15.05
C LEU A 206 -0.78 5.76 16.39
N GLY A 207 -0.19 6.13 17.52
CA GLY A 207 -0.68 5.78 18.85
C GLY A 207 -0.57 4.29 19.17
N LEU A 208 0.52 3.63 18.74
CA LEU A 208 0.75 2.20 19.01
C LEU A 208 0.88 1.96 20.52
N ASN A 209 0.24 0.91 21.00
CA ASN A 209 0.36 0.48 22.39
C ASN A 209 1.51 -0.51 22.56
N PHE A 210 2.71 -0.03 22.84
CA PHE A 210 3.89 -0.90 23.01
C PHE A 210 3.86 -1.78 24.26
N LYS A 211 2.81 -1.71 25.10
CA LYS A 211 2.54 -2.73 26.12
C LYS A 211 1.87 -3.97 25.56
N ASP A 212 1.28 -3.86 24.38
CA ASP A 212 0.85 -4.99 23.57
C ASP A 212 2.04 -5.57 22.80
N ARG A 213 2.28 -6.87 22.98
CA ARG A 213 3.39 -7.58 22.35
C ARG A 213 3.33 -7.51 20.83
N ALA A 214 2.14 -7.65 20.25
CA ALA A 214 1.94 -7.61 18.81
C ALA A 214 2.32 -6.23 18.20
N ALA A 215 2.16 -5.13 18.96
CA ALA A 215 2.56 -3.80 18.48
C ALA A 215 4.09 -3.58 18.49
N MET A 216 4.85 -4.42 19.20
CA MET A 216 6.32 -4.25 19.30
C MET A 216 7.07 -4.72 18.07
N ASP A 217 6.53 -5.64 17.29
CA ASP A 217 7.20 -6.15 16.09
C ASP A 217 6.57 -5.63 14.78
N ASP A 218 5.50 -4.84 14.86
CA ASP A 218 4.91 -4.16 13.73
C ASP A 218 5.91 -3.28 12.97
N ALA A 219 5.87 -3.35 11.65
CA ALA A 219 6.64 -2.47 10.77
C ALA A 219 5.74 -1.36 10.18
N ILE A 220 6.27 -0.16 10.04
CA ILE A 220 5.55 0.97 9.41
C ILE A 220 6.33 1.44 8.19
N LEU A 221 5.66 1.44 7.05
CA LEU A 221 6.15 2.04 5.80
C LEU A 221 5.51 3.40 5.61
N SER A 222 6.33 4.44 5.53
CA SER A 222 5.91 5.83 5.35
C SER A 222 6.52 6.45 4.10
N GLY A 223 6.02 7.60 3.68
CA GLY A 223 6.59 8.35 2.57
C GLY A 223 6.50 7.62 1.23
N SER A 224 7.64 7.40 0.56
CA SER A 224 7.75 6.80 -0.77
C SER A 224 8.04 5.29 -0.77
N ASP A 225 8.06 4.63 0.39
CA ASP A 225 8.33 3.20 0.45
C ASP A 225 7.30 2.41 -0.36
N VAL A 226 7.75 1.40 -1.09
CA VAL A 226 6.89 0.55 -1.92
C VAL A 226 6.06 -0.38 -1.03
N ILE A 227 4.76 -0.44 -1.27
CA ILE A 227 3.83 -1.36 -0.61
C ILE A 227 3.91 -2.69 -1.34
N LYS A 228 4.40 -3.76 -0.68
CA LYS A 228 4.43 -5.10 -1.29
C LYS A 228 3.25 -5.94 -0.81
N LEU A 229 2.63 -6.63 -1.75
CA LEU A 229 1.50 -7.54 -1.50
C LEU A 229 1.77 -8.90 -2.14
N PRO A 230 1.43 -10.01 -1.46
CA PRO A 230 1.56 -11.35 -2.05
C PRO A 230 0.41 -11.62 -3.03
N VAL A 231 0.73 -12.19 -4.20
CA VAL A 231 -0.27 -12.69 -5.15
C VAL A 231 -0.99 -13.91 -4.57
N ASP A 232 -2.23 -14.14 -4.98
CA ASP A 232 -3.09 -15.26 -4.59
C ASP A 232 -3.32 -15.43 -3.07
N SER A 233 -3.04 -14.38 -2.29
CA SER A 233 -3.29 -14.36 -0.85
C SER A 233 -4.45 -13.44 -0.50
N THR A 234 -5.30 -13.87 0.43
CA THR A 234 -6.36 -13.01 0.97
C THR A 234 -5.76 -11.91 1.82
N ILE A 235 -6.10 -10.66 1.53
CA ILE A 235 -5.59 -9.49 2.23
C ILE A 235 -6.77 -8.74 2.84
N ARG A 236 -6.73 -8.51 4.14
CA ARG A 236 -7.63 -7.59 4.84
C ARG A 236 -6.86 -6.31 5.14
N VAL A 237 -7.30 -5.20 4.56
CA VAL A 237 -6.76 -3.87 4.88
C VAL A 237 -7.66 -3.21 5.91
N ARG A 238 -7.15 -2.94 7.10
CA ARG A 238 -7.80 -2.06 8.07
C ARG A 238 -7.50 -0.61 7.67
N ILE A 239 -8.52 0.23 7.55
CA ILE A 239 -8.39 1.56 6.96
C ILE A 239 -8.87 2.60 7.97
N THR A 240 -8.07 3.66 8.17
CA THR A 240 -8.38 4.76 9.08
C THR A 240 -7.75 6.06 8.60
N ALA A 241 -8.09 7.18 9.22
CA ALA A 241 -7.48 8.47 8.96
C ALA A 241 -7.11 9.21 10.26
N LYS A 242 -6.10 10.10 10.19
CA LYS A 242 -5.65 10.91 11.33
C LYS A 242 -6.39 12.24 11.43
N ASP A 243 -6.82 12.82 10.32
CA ASP A 243 -7.25 14.22 10.23
C ASP A 243 -8.61 14.40 9.54
N VAL A 244 -8.69 14.30 8.23
CA VAL A 244 -9.91 14.46 7.43
C VAL A 244 -10.30 13.15 6.75
N LEU A 245 -11.42 13.14 6.04
CA LEU A 245 -11.80 12.00 5.20
C LEU A 245 -10.80 11.82 4.07
N HIS A 246 -10.35 10.58 3.87
CA HIS A 246 -9.63 10.10 2.71
C HIS A 246 -10.33 8.88 2.16
N ASN A 247 -9.89 8.36 1.02
CA ASN A 247 -10.40 7.11 0.49
C ASN A 247 -9.25 6.26 -0.01
N PHE A 248 -9.13 5.06 0.55
CA PHE A 248 -8.16 4.06 0.16
C PHE A 248 -8.58 3.45 -1.16
N TYR A 249 -7.86 3.75 -2.23
CA TYR A 249 -8.24 3.41 -3.59
C TYR A 249 -7.13 2.69 -4.35
N LEU A 250 -7.40 1.43 -4.68
CA LEU A 250 -6.56 0.60 -5.54
C LEU A 250 -7.31 0.32 -6.84
N PRO A 251 -7.18 1.18 -7.87
CA PRO A 251 -8.02 1.13 -9.06
C PRO A 251 -7.99 -0.21 -9.80
N HIS A 252 -6.81 -0.79 -10.00
CA HIS A 252 -6.63 -2.03 -10.73
C HIS A 252 -7.21 -3.26 -10.02
N PHE A 253 -7.39 -3.16 -8.70
CA PHE A 253 -8.01 -4.23 -7.88
C PHE A 253 -9.50 -3.98 -7.62
N ARG A 254 -10.09 -2.87 -8.10
CA ARG A 254 -11.47 -2.45 -7.79
C ARG A 254 -11.75 -2.30 -6.30
N VAL A 255 -10.71 -1.97 -5.54
CA VAL A 255 -10.80 -1.68 -4.10
C VAL A 255 -11.02 -0.20 -3.91
N LYS A 256 -12.05 0.17 -3.14
CA LYS A 256 -12.35 1.55 -2.77
C LYS A 256 -13.09 1.57 -1.44
N MET A 257 -12.50 2.20 -0.42
CA MET A 257 -13.09 2.28 0.91
C MET A 257 -12.66 3.58 1.61
N ASP A 258 -13.61 4.22 2.26
CA ASP A 258 -13.37 5.47 2.99
C ASP A 258 -12.48 5.24 4.22
N ALA A 259 -11.49 6.12 4.38
CA ALA A 259 -10.66 6.25 5.56
C ALA A 259 -11.24 7.36 6.44
N VAL A 260 -11.95 6.97 7.49
CA VAL A 260 -12.71 7.88 8.36
C VAL A 260 -11.96 8.11 9.66
N PRO A 261 -11.75 9.38 10.08
CA PRO A 261 -11.17 9.66 11.40
C PRO A 261 -12.04 9.09 12.53
N GLY A 262 -11.41 8.31 13.40
CA GLY A 262 -12.08 7.72 14.58
C GLY A 262 -13.02 6.54 14.28
N LEU A 263 -13.23 6.15 13.03
CA LEU A 263 -14.04 5.01 12.65
C LEU A 263 -13.24 4.09 11.70
N PRO A 264 -12.61 3.02 12.21
CA PRO A 264 -11.92 2.07 11.35
C PRO A 264 -12.88 1.38 10.40
N THR A 265 -12.53 1.37 9.11
CA THR A 265 -13.18 0.57 8.07
C THR A 265 -12.24 -0.54 7.63
N TYR A 266 -12.70 -1.45 6.77
CA TYR A 266 -11.84 -2.48 6.21
C TYR A 266 -12.28 -2.85 4.80
N PHE A 267 -11.37 -3.44 4.04
CA PHE A 267 -11.65 -4.05 2.75
C PHE A 267 -10.89 -5.37 2.62
N ILE A 268 -11.53 -6.37 2.00
CA ILE A 268 -10.94 -7.69 1.77
C ILE A 268 -10.78 -7.88 0.27
N PHE A 269 -9.59 -8.27 -0.17
CA PHE A 269 -9.34 -8.58 -1.57
C PHE A 269 -8.22 -9.58 -1.73
N LYS A 270 -8.16 -10.22 -2.91
CA LYS A 270 -7.12 -11.16 -3.27
C LYS A 270 -6.54 -10.75 -4.62
N PRO A 271 -5.28 -10.28 -4.66
CA PRO A 271 -4.57 -10.00 -5.92
C PRO A 271 -4.40 -11.28 -6.74
N THR A 272 -4.65 -11.20 -8.04
CA THR A 272 -4.59 -12.37 -8.96
C THR A 272 -3.45 -12.28 -9.97
N LYS A 273 -2.75 -11.13 -10.06
CA LYS A 273 -1.66 -10.90 -11.00
C LYS A 273 -0.53 -10.17 -10.31
N THR A 274 0.69 -10.68 -10.48
CA THR A 274 1.89 -9.93 -10.06
C THR A 274 2.09 -8.68 -10.91
N THR A 275 2.88 -7.72 -10.41
CA THR A 275 3.26 -6.52 -11.19
C THR A 275 3.97 -6.91 -12.49
N ALA A 276 4.81 -7.93 -12.45
CA ALA A 276 5.52 -8.43 -13.63
C ALA A 276 4.57 -9.04 -14.69
N GLN A 277 3.58 -9.84 -14.25
CA GLN A 277 2.55 -10.39 -15.13
C GLN A 277 1.70 -9.30 -15.76
N MET A 278 1.32 -8.28 -14.97
CA MET A 278 0.54 -7.14 -15.50
C MET A 278 1.34 -6.35 -16.54
N ARG A 279 2.63 -6.09 -16.30
CA ARG A 279 3.52 -5.46 -17.30
C ARG A 279 3.54 -6.26 -18.60
N GLN A 280 3.69 -7.57 -18.52
CA GLN A 280 3.68 -8.44 -19.71
C GLN A 280 2.33 -8.38 -20.45
N GLU A 281 1.21 -8.40 -19.75
CA GLU A 281 -0.13 -8.26 -20.33
C GLU A 281 -0.28 -6.91 -21.06
N LEU A 282 0.15 -5.82 -20.45
CA LEU A 282 0.09 -4.48 -21.02
C LEU A 282 0.92 -4.34 -22.30
N SER A 283 2.00 -5.09 -22.44
CA SER A 283 2.86 -5.06 -23.64
C SER A 283 2.12 -5.48 -24.94
N ALA A 284 0.98 -6.16 -24.80
CA ALA A 284 0.14 -6.54 -25.95
C ALA A 284 -0.70 -5.36 -26.50
N TYR A 285 -0.79 -4.24 -25.80
CA TYR A 285 -1.63 -3.10 -26.19
C TYR A 285 -0.79 -1.99 -26.83
N PRO A 286 -1.17 -1.48 -28.02
CA PRO A 286 -0.40 -0.48 -28.77
C PRO A 286 -0.11 0.79 -27.96
N GLU A 287 -1.10 1.29 -27.21
CA GLU A 287 -0.99 2.50 -26.37
C GLU A 287 0.00 2.37 -25.24
N TRP A 288 0.30 1.16 -24.79
CA TRP A 288 1.29 0.88 -23.76
C TRP A 288 2.70 0.65 -24.32
N ASN A 289 2.82 0.49 -25.63
CA ASN A 289 4.12 0.39 -26.32
C ASN A 289 4.70 1.76 -26.73
N GLU A 290 4.00 2.86 -26.44
CA GLU A 290 4.55 4.20 -26.55
C GLU A 290 5.63 4.47 -25.50
N PRO A 291 6.60 5.36 -25.80
CA PRO A 291 7.60 5.77 -24.79
C PRO A 291 6.94 6.29 -23.53
N TYR A 292 7.50 5.95 -22.36
CA TYR A 292 7.07 6.48 -21.08
C TYR A 292 7.25 8.00 -21.01
N ASP A 293 8.41 8.48 -21.45
CA ASP A 293 8.69 9.90 -21.63
C ASP A 293 8.61 10.24 -23.14
N PRO A 294 7.63 11.09 -23.56
CA PRO A 294 7.51 11.51 -24.94
C PRO A 294 8.73 12.26 -25.48
N SER A 295 9.59 12.80 -24.61
CA SER A 295 10.84 13.47 -25.00
C SER A 295 11.99 12.50 -25.28
N ASP A 296 11.87 11.23 -24.88
CA ASP A 296 12.83 10.15 -25.10
C ASP A 296 12.19 8.98 -25.87
N PRO A 297 12.10 9.05 -27.21
CA PRO A 297 11.45 8.03 -28.03
C PRO A 297 12.09 6.64 -27.97
N GLU A 298 13.38 6.57 -27.65
CA GLU A 298 14.14 5.30 -27.52
C GLU A 298 14.18 4.79 -26.06
N GLY A 299 13.58 5.54 -25.13
CA GLY A 299 13.52 5.20 -23.73
C GLY A 299 12.56 4.05 -23.42
N PRO A 300 12.41 3.70 -22.14
CA PRO A 300 11.54 2.60 -21.72
C PRO A 300 10.10 2.84 -22.14
N LYS A 301 9.39 1.76 -22.46
CA LYS A 301 7.97 1.80 -22.83
C LYS A 301 7.10 1.99 -21.59
N ARG A 302 5.86 2.47 -21.77
CA ARG A 302 4.91 2.68 -20.68
C ARG A 302 4.64 1.41 -19.87
N TRP A 303 4.51 0.24 -20.54
CA TRP A 303 4.29 -1.02 -19.86
C TRP A 303 5.46 -1.44 -18.97
N GLU A 304 6.71 -1.12 -19.32
CA GLU A 304 7.90 -1.43 -18.51
C GLU A 304 7.95 -0.65 -17.21
N LYS A 305 7.32 0.54 -17.20
CA LYS A 305 7.25 1.46 -16.06
C LYS A 305 5.93 1.41 -15.33
N PHE A 306 5.07 0.45 -15.68
CA PHE A 306 3.83 0.26 -14.97
C PHE A 306 4.07 -0.24 -13.55
N ASP A 307 3.39 0.36 -12.59
CA ASP A 307 3.22 -0.12 -11.23
C ASP A 307 1.75 -0.03 -10.84
N TYR A 308 1.31 -0.91 -9.97
CA TYR A 308 0.04 -0.69 -9.28
C TYR A 308 0.16 0.51 -8.35
N GLU A 309 -0.96 1.16 -8.07
CA GLU A 309 -0.97 2.37 -7.27
C GLU A 309 -2.05 2.32 -6.19
N LEU A 310 -1.68 2.82 -5.00
CA LEU A 310 -2.62 3.32 -4.02
C LEU A 310 -2.78 4.81 -4.23
N ALA A 311 -4.01 5.29 -4.32
CA ALA A 311 -4.34 6.71 -4.42
C ALA A 311 -5.39 7.10 -3.38
N CYS A 312 -5.59 8.39 -3.16
CA CYS A 312 -6.72 8.92 -2.44
C CYS A 312 -7.83 9.27 -3.43
N ALA A 313 -9.06 8.79 -3.20
CA ALA A 313 -10.22 9.07 -4.05
C ALA A 313 -11.29 9.95 -3.36
N GLU A 314 -10.98 10.56 -2.20
CA GLU A 314 -11.81 11.55 -1.51
C GLU A 314 -11.07 12.87 -1.40
N LEU A 315 -11.71 14.00 -1.79
CA LEU A 315 -11.08 15.32 -1.79
C LEU A 315 -10.71 15.75 -0.37
N CYS A 316 -9.42 15.67 -0.04
CA CYS A 316 -8.90 15.90 1.29
C CYS A 316 -8.06 17.19 1.46
N GLY A 317 -7.98 18.04 0.43
CA GLY A 317 -7.26 19.32 0.47
C GLY A 317 -6.30 19.54 -0.71
N LYS A 318 -5.40 20.51 -0.59
CA LYS A 318 -4.53 20.97 -1.69
C LYS A 318 -3.61 19.88 -2.25
N GLY A 319 -3.14 18.97 -1.41
CA GLY A 319 -2.24 17.86 -1.78
C GLY A 319 -2.96 16.56 -2.11
N HIS A 320 -4.27 16.56 -2.23
CA HIS A 320 -5.07 15.36 -2.52
C HIS A 320 -4.51 14.53 -3.70
N TYR A 321 -4.15 15.18 -4.79
CA TYR A 321 -3.61 14.52 -6.00
C TYR A 321 -2.24 13.86 -5.80
N SER A 322 -1.49 14.25 -4.76
CA SER A 322 -0.15 13.74 -4.48
C SER A 322 -0.14 12.54 -3.51
N MET A 323 -1.29 12.15 -2.96
CA MET A 323 -1.42 11.00 -2.07
C MET A 323 -1.39 9.68 -2.85
N ARG A 324 -0.27 9.44 -3.56
CA ARG A 324 -0.03 8.22 -4.34
C ARG A 324 1.12 7.42 -3.73
N ARG A 325 0.97 6.10 -3.70
CA ARG A 325 2.01 5.16 -3.32
C ARG A 325 2.10 4.04 -4.37
N ILE A 326 3.31 3.60 -4.65
CA ILE A 326 3.55 2.42 -5.48
C ILE A 326 3.15 1.17 -4.70
N VAL A 327 2.42 0.29 -5.39
CA VAL A 327 2.07 -1.04 -4.89
C VAL A 327 2.68 -2.07 -5.84
N GLU A 328 3.47 -2.96 -5.28
CA GLU A 328 4.08 -4.06 -6.01
C GLU A 328 3.47 -5.38 -5.54
N VAL A 329 2.90 -6.14 -6.47
CA VAL A 329 2.42 -7.48 -6.19
C VAL A 329 3.50 -8.47 -6.62
N VAL A 330 3.94 -9.29 -5.69
CA VAL A 330 5.06 -10.24 -5.84
C VAL A 330 4.60 -11.66 -5.51
N SER A 331 5.46 -12.66 -5.74
CA SER A 331 5.18 -14.02 -5.27
C SER A 331 5.11 -14.08 -3.75
N LYS A 332 4.46 -15.13 -3.21
CA LYS A 332 4.38 -15.33 -1.76
C LYS A 332 5.77 -15.46 -1.13
N GLU A 333 6.67 -16.18 -1.79
CA GLU A 333 8.05 -16.41 -1.32
C GLU A 333 8.86 -15.10 -1.29
N GLU A 334 8.71 -14.26 -2.32
CA GLU A 334 9.37 -12.95 -2.37
C GLU A 334 8.81 -12.01 -1.29
N TYR A 335 7.49 -12.03 -1.09
CA TYR A 335 6.84 -11.28 -0.04
C TYR A 335 7.36 -11.68 1.35
N ASP A 336 7.39 -12.99 1.65
CA ASP A 336 7.83 -13.50 2.95
C ASP A 336 9.29 -13.14 3.24
N ALA A 337 10.16 -13.25 2.23
CA ALA A 337 11.56 -12.85 2.37
C ALA A 337 11.71 -11.34 2.62
N TRP A 338 10.94 -10.51 1.94
CA TRP A 338 10.93 -9.07 2.13
C TRP A 338 10.35 -8.67 3.49
N ALA A 339 9.20 -9.26 3.89
CA ALA A 339 8.53 -8.97 5.16
C ALA A 339 9.41 -9.34 6.36
N ALA A 340 10.14 -10.47 6.27
CA ALA A 340 11.10 -10.89 7.32
C ALA A 340 12.24 -9.89 7.50
N GLY A 341 12.57 -9.09 6.48
CA GLY A 341 13.58 -8.04 6.54
C GLY A 341 13.09 -6.68 7.03
N LEU A 342 11.78 -6.50 7.21
CA LEU A 342 11.24 -5.22 7.68
C LEU A 342 11.66 -4.93 9.12
N PRO A 343 12.16 -3.72 9.40
CA PRO A 343 12.49 -3.34 10.77
C PRO A 343 11.22 -3.09 11.59
N SER A 344 11.16 -3.61 12.80
CA SER A 344 10.13 -3.24 13.76
C SER A 344 10.20 -1.74 14.05
N PHE A 345 9.05 -1.08 14.01
CA PHE A 345 8.96 0.35 14.33
C PHE A 345 9.41 0.64 15.77
N TYR A 346 8.99 -0.18 16.72
CA TYR A 346 9.38 -0.04 18.12
C TYR A 346 10.90 -0.12 18.29
N LYS A 347 11.54 -1.14 17.73
CA LYS A 347 13.00 -1.33 17.84
C LYS A 347 13.79 -0.18 17.20
N ALA A 348 13.35 0.28 16.03
CA ALA A 348 14.07 1.28 15.26
C ALA A 348 13.89 2.70 15.81
N ASN A 349 12.73 3.02 16.43
CA ASN A 349 12.36 4.41 16.71
C ASN A 349 12.01 4.70 18.18
N VAL A 350 11.73 3.68 18.99
CA VAL A 350 11.19 3.86 20.34
C VAL A 350 12.08 3.24 21.41
N ARG A 351 12.57 2.03 21.19
CA ARG A 351 13.39 1.27 22.16
C ARG A 351 14.58 2.09 22.66
N GLY A 352 14.71 2.24 23.98
CA GLY A 352 15.78 3.01 24.64
C GLY A 352 15.61 4.53 24.60
N THR A 353 14.54 5.06 24.02
CA THR A 353 14.20 6.49 24.06
C THR A 353 13.34 6.83 25.29
N ASP A 354 13.08 8.12 25.52
CA ASP A 354 12.15 8.55 26.58
C ASP A 354 10.69 8.11 26.35
N ALA A 355 10.34 7.73 25.15
CA ALA A 355 9.02 7.20 24.80
C ALA A 355 8.90 5.68 25.03
N ASP A 356 9.98 5.01 25.34
CA ASP A 356 10.00 3.58 25.61
C ASP A 356 9.38 3.28 26.98
N PRO A 357 8.22 2.60 27.04
CA PRO A 357 7.62 2.21 28.31
C PRO A 357 8.48 1.20 29.12
N PHE A 358 9.50 0.62 28.50
CA PHE A 358 10.40 -0.37 29.06
C PHE A 358 11.86 0.12 29.11
N LYS A 359 12.10 1.43 29.05
CA LYS A 359 13.44 2.03 29.01
C LYS A 359 14.36 1.59 30.16
N ASP A 360 13.76 1.32 31.34
CA ASP A 360 14.49 0.89 32.53
C ASP A 360 14.84 -0.62 32.53
N GLN A 361 14.29 -1.37 31.59
CA GLN A 361 14.60 -2.80 31.41
C GLN A 361 15.75 -2.97 30.43
N LYS A 362 16.87 -3.55 30.91
CA LYS A 362 18.05 -3.77 30.06
C LYS A 362 17.82 -4.75 28.93
N LEU A 363 16.91 -5.70 29.10
CA LEU A 363 16.63 -6.77 28.15
C LEU A 363 15.17 -7.19 28.25
N LEU A 364 14.52 -7.36 27.13
CA LEU A 364 13.13 -7.79 27.03
C LEU A 364 13.04 -9.23 26.46
N ASP A 365 11.98 -9.94 26.76
CA ASP A 365 11.81 -11.34 26.34
C ASP A 365 11.89 -11.52 24.82
N TYR A 366 11.30 -10.60 24.04
CA TYR A 366 11.37 -10.66 22.58
C TYR A 366 12.81 -10.46 22.04
N GLU A 367 13.65 -9.66 22.72
CA GLU A 367 15.06 -9.47 22.33
C GLU A 367 15.84 -10.77 22.54
N ILE A 368 15.48 -11.54 23.58
CA ILE A 368 16.03 -12.88 23.83
C ILE A 368 15.60 -13.85 22.73
N GLU A 369 14.31 -13.85 22.37
CA GLU A 369 13.77 -14.72 21.31
C GLU A 369 14.38 -14.41 19.94
N ASP A 370 14.46 -13.12 19.58
CA ASP A 370 15.11 -12.69 18.35
C ASP A 370 16.57 -13.09 18.28
N ARG A 371 17.28 -12.97 19.42
CA ARG A 371 18.70 -13.36 19.46
C ARG A 371 18.88 -14.86 19.27
N LYS A 372 18.02 -15.68 19.86
CA LYS A 372 18.02 -17.13 19.63
C LYS A 372 17.77 -17.45 18.15
N ALA A 373 16.74 -16.85 17.55
CA ALA A 373 16.44 -17.05 16.13
C ALA A 373 17.60 -16.59 15.22
N GLU A 374 18.27 -15.48 15.54
CA GLU A 374 19.45 -15.02 14.83
C GLU A 374 20.61 -16.05 14.92
N LEU A 375 20.86 -16.58 16.10
CA LEU A 375 21.91 -17.58 16.32
C LEU A 375 21.61 -18.89 15.56
N ASP A 376 20.35 -19.31 15.53
CA ASP A 376 19.90 -20.48 14.76
C ASP A 376 20.04 -20.26 13.24
N ALA A 377 19.76 -19.07 12.76
CA ALA A 377 19.84 -18.75 11.34
C ALA A 377 21.29 -18.54 10.85
N THR A 378 22.20 -18.08 11.71
CA THR A 378 23.56 -17.68 11.29
C THR A 378 24.66 -18.60 11.82
N VAL A 379 24.63 -18.88 13.12
CA VAL A 379 25.73 -19.61 13.82
C VAL A 379 25.58 -21.12 13.68
N ASP A 380 24.37 -21.64 13.83
CA ASP A 380 24.11 -23.09 13.77
C ASP A 380 24.48 -23.71 12.41
N PRO A 381 24.04 -23.11 11.24
CA PRO A 381 24.46 -23.60 9.93
C PRO A 381 25.96 -23.44 9.66
N LEU A 382 26.57 -22.34 10.12
CA LEU A 382 27.99 -22.10 9.97
C LEU A 382 28.79 -23.14 10.72
N TRP A 383 28.47 -23.41 12.00
CA TRP A 383 29.14 -24.37 12.81
C TRP A 383 28.94 -25.82 12.32
N SER A 384 27.75 -26.11 11.74
CA SER A 384 27.51 -27.39 11.05
C SER A 384 28.43 -27.56 9.84
N LYS A 385 28.58 -26.51 9.02
CA LYS A 385 29.46 -26.53 7.84
C LYS A 385 30.93 -26.72 8.20
N LEU A 386 31.39 -26.13 9.30
CA LEU A 386 32.77 -26.27 9.77
C LEU A 386 33.13 -27.70 10.24
N ALA A 387 32.13 -28.56 10.49
CA ALA A 387 32.37 -29.99 10.77
C ALA A 387 32.97 -30.74 9.58
N THR A 388 32.71 -30.32 8.36
CA THR A 388 33.17 -30.93 7.08
C THR A 388 34.46 -30.32 6.56
N GLY A 389 34.95 -29.26 7.18
CA GLY A 389 36.17 -28.54 6.80
C GLY A 389 35.97 -27.04 6.62
N ARG A 390 37.06 -26.29 6.75
CA ARG A 390 37.05 -24.85 6.54
C ARG A 390 37.20 -24.54 5.04
N ASP A 391 36.20 -23.92 4.48
CA ASP A 391 36.24 -23.40 3.12
C ASP A 391 37.05 -22.09 3.07
N SER A 392 37.82 -21.88 1.99
CA SER A 392 38.64 -20.65 1.79
C SER A 392 37.81 -19.38 1.70
N THR A 393 36.51 -19.48 1.47
CA THR A 393 35.54 -18.34 1.41
C THR A 393 35.11 -17.83 2.78
N ILE A 394 35.40 -18.58 3.87
CA ILE A 394 35.02 -18.22 5.26
C ILE A 394 36.07 -17.28 5.85
N THR A 395 35.73 -15.99 5.96
CA THR A 395 36.60 -14.95 6.52
C THR A 395 36.62 -14.99 8.05
N GLU A 396 37.62 -14.34 8.67
CA GLU A 396 37.70 -14.20 10.14
C GLU A 396 36.49 -13.45 10.72
N GLU A 397 35.90 -12.51 9.95
CA GLU A 397 34.71 -11.78 10.36
C GLU A 397 33.51 -12.71 10.52
N VAL A 398 33.31 -13.64 9.58
CA VAL A 398 32.26 -14.67 9.64
C VAL A 398 32.46 -15.63 10.80
N LEU A 399 33.70 -15.90 11.16
CA LEU A 399 34.05 -16.78 12.29
C LEU A 399 33.94 -16.09 13.65
N THR A 400 33.64 -14.81 13.71
CA THR A 400 33.58 -14.02 14.95
C THR A 400 32.11 -13.70 15.30
N LEU A 401 31.66 -14.27 16.41
CA LEU A 401 30.36 -13.99 17.00
C LEU A 401 30.51 -12.93 18.11
N ARG A 402 29.90 -11.77 17.92
CA ARG A 402 29.81 -10.75 18.97
C ARG A 402 28.62 -11.06 19.88
N LEU A 403 28.91 -11.10 21.22
CA LEU A 403 27.88 -11.27 22.23
C LEU A 403 27.11 -9.93 22.39
N LYS A 404 25.81 -10.00 22.27
CA LYS A 404 24.95 -8.80 22.32
C LYS A 404 24.43 -8.51 23.73
N TYR A 405 24.10 -9.54 24.47
CA TYR A 405 23.43 -9.45 25.77
C TYR A 405 24.28 -10.00 26.91
N VAL A 406 25.58 -9.77 26.85
CA VAL A 406 26.50 -10.08 27.94
C VAL A 406 26.88 -8.81 28.68
N PHE A 407 26.31 -8.65 29.88
CA PHE A 407 26.46 -7.47 30.73
C PHE A 407 27.32 -7.80 31.95
N PHE A 408 28.14 -6.82 32.36
CA PHE A 408 28.97 -6.90 33.58
C PHE A 408 28.61 -5.74 34.51
N GLU A 409 28.79 -5.91 35.80
CA GLU A 409 28.76 -4.81 36.74
C GLU A 409 29.91 -3.80 36.40
N THR A 410 29.71 -2.52 36.66
CA THR A 410 30.69 -1.47 36.34
C THR A 410 32.02 -1.73 37.05
N GLY A 411 33.12 -1.71 36.31
CA GLY A 411 34.46 -2.00 36.85
C GLY A 411 34.72 -3.43 37.33
N SER A 412 33.77 -4.36 37.06
CA SER A 412 33.82 -5.75 37.56
C SER A 412 33.79 -6.74 36.39
N ASN A 413 34.20 -7.96 36.68
CA ASN A 413 34.08 -9.15 35.84
C ASN A 413 32.86 -10.02 36.22
N LYS A 414 32.02 -9.57 37.15
CA LYS A 414 30.83 -10.28 37.57
C LYS A 414 29.75 -10.14 36.50
N LEU A 415 29.30 -11.29 35.97
CA LEU A 415 28.21 -11.33 35.00
C LEU A 415 26.87 -10.95 35.63
N ASP A 416 26.11 -10.12 34.93
CA ASP A 416 24.71 -9.88 35.24
C ASP A 416 23.90 -11.15 34.89
N VAL A 417 22.87 -11.43 35.67
CA VAL A 417 22.01 -12.61 35.49
C VAL A 417 21.36 -12.65 34.11
N LEU A 418 21.04 -11.47 33.53
CA LEU A 418 20.46 -11.34 32.16
C LEU A 418 21.41 -11.95 31.10
N SER A 419 22.74 -11.93 31.33
CA SER A 419 23.71 -12.53 30.42
C SER A 419 23.54 -14.03 30.25
N ASN A 420 22.90 -14.68 31.20
CA ASN A 420 22.66 -16.11 31.15
C ASN A 420 21.79 -16.52 29.96
N HIS A 421 20.83 -15.69 29.53
CA HIS A 421 19.94 -16.02 28.41
C HIS A 421 20.72 -16.30 27.12
N GLU A 422 21.67 -15.44 26.76
CA GLU A 422 22.50 -15.63 25.57
C GLU A 422 23.55 -16.74 25.77
N LEU A 423 24.25 -16.74 26.92
CA LEU A 423 25.32 -17.70 27.18
C LEU A 423 24.83 -19.14 27.31
N ASP A 424 23.67 -19.37 27.93
CA ASP A 424 23.10 -20.72 28.07
C ASP A 424 22.65 -21.26 26.70
N TYR A 425 22.13 -20.39 25.83
CA TYR A 425 21.76 -20.75 24.46
C TYR A 425 23.01 -21.09 23.62
N ILE A 426 24.07 -20.30 23.71
CA ILE A 426 25.36 -20.59 23.07
C ILE A 426 25.95 -21.89 23.60
N ALA A 427 25.86 -22.19 24.91
CA ALA A 427 26.28 -23.45 25.46
C ALA A 427 25.50 -24.64 24.87
N ALA A 428 24.18 -24.46 24.61
CA ALA A 428 23.39 -25.51 23.95
C ALA A 428 23.86 -25.74 22.50
N LEU A 429 24.15 -24.70 21.75
CA LEU A 429 24.72 -24.79 20.39
C LEU A 429 26.11 -25.46 20.41
N LEU A 430 26.97 -25.12 21.39
CA LEU A 430 28.27 -25.74 21.52
C LEU A 430 28.18 -27.25 21.85
N LYS A 431 27.15 -27.68 22.57
CA LYS A 431 26.91 -29.12 22.81
C LYS A 431 26.45 -29.82 21.53
N LYS A 432 25.66 -29.16 20.69
CA LYS A 432 25.26 -29.66 19.38
C LYS A 432 26.45 -29.77 18.40
N HIS A 433 27.45 -28.88 18.54
CA HIS A 433 28.68 -28.83 17.72
C HIS A 433 29.94 -29.13 18.50
N PRO A 434 30.25 -30.38 18.84
CA PRO A 434 31.37 -30.75 19.71
C PRO A 434 32.76 -30.46 19.13
N HIS A 435 32.88 -30.30 17.81
CA HIS A 435 34.11 -30.00 17.07
C HIS A 435 34.54 -28.54 17.17
N ILE A 436 33.63 -27.61 17.53
CA ILE A 436 33.93 -26.19 17.61
C ILE A 436 34.76 -25.87 18.85
N ARG A 437 35.87 -25.15 18.63
CA ARG A 437 36.72 -24.56 19.66
C ARG A 437 36.68 -23.05 19.49
N LEU A 438 36.66 -22.31 20.61
CA LEU A 438 36.48 -20.85 20.60
C LEU A 438 37.60 -20.15 21.38
N GLU A 439 38.08 -19.06 20.83
CA GLU A 439 38.71 -17.99 21.58
C GLU A 439 37.60 -17.06 22.13
N ILE A 440 37.64 -16.79 23.44
CA ILE A 440 36.80 -15.78 24.09
C ILE A 440 37.64 -14.53 24.25
N ALA A 441 37.34 -13.50 23.47
CA ALA A 441 38.06 -12.25 23.36
C ALA A 441 37.35 -11.12 24.11
N GLY A 442 37.97 -10.61 25.17
CA GLY A 442 37.45 -9.45 25.92
C GLY A 442 38.08 -8.14 25.48
N HIS A 443 37.26 -7.10 25.37
CA HIS A 443 37.65 -5.75 24.96
C HIS A 443 37.10 -4.67 25.90
N THR A 444 37.80 -3.55 26.02
CA THR A 444 37.39 -2.35 26.75
C THR A 444 37.39 -1.14 25.80
N ASP A 445 36.86 -0.04 26.25
CA ASP A 445 37.20 1.29 25.72
C ASP A 445 38.56 1.75 26.21
N ASN A 446 39.02 2.93 25.84
CA ASN A 446 40.31 3.52 26.21
C ASN A 446 40.27 4.33 27.50
N VAL A 447 39.20 4.24 28.29
CA VAL A 447 39.11 4.98 29.56
C VAL A 447 39.89 4.21 30.65
N GLY A 448 40.83 4.90 31.27
CA GLY A 448 41.67 4.34 32.35
C GLY A 448 43.02 3.84 31.88
N ASP A 449 43.69 3.05 32.77
CA ASP A 449 45.02 2.49 32.52
C ASP A 449 44.95 1.27 31.61
N ALA A 450 45.78 1.21 30.58
CA ALA A 450 45.79 0.13 29.58
C ALA A 450 46.10 -1.26 30.16
N ALA A 451 46.96 -1.37 31.20
CA ALA A 451 47.26 -2.63 31.83
C ALA A 451 46.07 -3.10 32.70
N ALA A 452 45.39 -2.17 33.38
CA ALA A 452 44.15 -2.45 34.09
C ALA A 452 43.03 -2.87 33.14
N ASN A 453 42.87 -2.23 32.01
CA ASN A 453 41.93 -2.57 30.94
C ASN A 453 42.18 -3.96 30.37
N ARG A 454 43.46 -4.33 30.16
CA ARG A 454 43.81 -5.67 29.70
C ARG A 454 43.50 -6.74 30.77
N THR A 455 43.78 -6.45 32.03
CA THR A 455 43.48 -7.36 33.14
C THR A 455 41.97 -7.56 33.30
N LEU A 456 41.19 -6.46 33.26
CA LEU A 456 39.73 -6.51 33.36
C LEU A 456 39.08 -7.26 32.19
N SER A 457 39.53 -7.01 30.96
CA SER A 457 39.00 -7.69 29.78
C SER A 457 39.28 -9.18 29.80
N ASN A 458 40.49 -9.59 30.28
CA ASN A 458 40.82 -11.00 30.46
C ASN A 458 39.95 -11.67 31.55
N ALA A 459 39.72 -11.00 32.68
CA ALA A 459 38.85 -11.49 33.74
C ALA A 459 37.39 -11.62 33.27
N ARG A 460 36.89 -10.71 32.46
CA ARG A 460 35.56 -10.79 31.88
C ARG A 460 35.42 -11.95 30.90
N ALA A 461 36.39 -12.14 30.02
CA ALA A 461 36.44 -13.30 29.12
C ALA A 461 36.50 -14.61 29.87
N ALA A 462 37.24 -14.69 31.01
CA ALA A 462 37.27 -15.85 31.91
C ALA A 462 35.88 -16.10 32.53
N SER A 463 35.16 -15.07 32.96
CA SER A 463 33.81 -15.24 33.52
C SER A 463 32.82 -15.80 32.50
N VAL A 464 32.93 -15.40 31.22
CA VAL A 464 32.14 -15.98 30.14
C VAL A 464 32.46 -17.45 29.93
N ARG A 465 33.75 -17.81 29.89
CA ARG A 465 34.19 -19.24 29.86
C ARG A 465 33.60 -20.03 31.02
N ASP A 466 33.71 -19.51 32.22
CA ASP A 466 33.27 -20.22 33.42
C ASP A 466 31.76 -20.46 33.42
N ARG A 467 30.96 -19.49 32.87
CA ARG A 467 29.54 -19.73 32.65
C ARG A 467 29.28 -20.83 31.63
N LEU A 468 29.93 -20.82 30.47
CA LEU A 468 29.79 -21.87 29.45
C LEU A 468 30.21 -23.25 29.97
N VAL A 469 31.30 -23.31 30.77
CA VAL A 469 31.74 -24.55 31.43
C VAL A 469 30.71 -25.03 32.45
N SER A 470 30.15 -24.14 33.26
CA SER A 470 29.09 -24.50 34.22
C SER A 470 27.85 -25.08 33.54
N GLN A 471 27.63 -24.75 32.30
CA GLN A 471 26.57 -25.33 31.46
C GLN A 471 26.99 -26.67 30.81
N GLY A 472 28.16 -27.21 31.14
CA GLY A 472 28.60 -28.54 30.71
C GLY A 472 29.42 -28.58 29.42
N VAL A 473 29.95 -27.45 28.95
CA VAL A 473 30.89 -27.41 27.83
C VAL A 473 32.32 -27.61 28.36
N ALA A 474 33.10 -28.48 27.73
CA ALA A 474 34.47 -28.79 28.20
C ALA A 474 35.39 -27.56 28.17
N ALA A 475 36.09 -27.28 29.28
CA ALA A 475 36.99 -26.12 29.39
C ALA A 475 38.13 -26.12 28.35
N SER A 476 38.56 -27.29 27.88
CA SER A 476 39.59 -27.46 26.83
C SER A 476 39.17 -26.91 25.46
N ARG A 477 37.93 -26.60 25.28
CA ARG A 477 37.39 -25.98 24.02
C ARG A 477 37.55 -24.46 23.96
N PHE A 478 38.04 -23.84 25.05
CA PHE A 478 38.12 -22.41 25.15
C PHE A 478 39.57 -21.90 25.34
N ALA A 479 39.99 -20.95 24.52
CA ALA A 479 41.09 -20.06 24.79
C ALA A 479 40.53 -18.71 25.31
N VAL A 480 41.19 -18.07 26.27
CA VAL A 480 40.73 -16.81 26.88
C VAL A 480 41.79 -15.74 26.68
N ASN A 481 41.43 -14.64 26.09
CA ASN A 481 42.30 -13.50 25.81
C ASN A 481 41.63 -12.17 26.14
N GLY A 482 42.33 -11.34 26.93
CA GLY A 482 41.95 -9.93 27.16
C GLY A 482 42.78 -9.00 26.29
N TYR A 483 42.14 -8.31 25.41
CA TYR A 483 42.80 -7.34 24.50
C TYR A 483 42.78 -5.91 25.05
N GLY A 484 42.03 -5.63 26.12
CA GLY A 484 41.85 -4.28 26.61
C GLY A 484 41.34 -3.35 25.50
N ASP A 485 41.91 -2.18 25.39
CA ASP A 485 41.61 -1.16 24.37
C ASP A 485 42.44 -1.28 23.08
N SER A 486 43.29 -2.29 22.95
CA SER A 486 44.24 -2.44 21.83
C SER A 486 43.61 -2.80 20.49
N LYS A 487 42.35 -3.26 20.48
CA LYS A 487 41.59 -3.59 19.25
C LYS A 487 40.25 -2.91 19.25
N PRO A 488 40.18 -1.57 19.02
CA PRO A 488 38.94 -0.86 18.98
C PRO A 488 38.14 -1.27 17.74
N LEU A 489 36.80 -1.28 17.85
CA LEU A 489 35.87 -1.52 16.78
C LEU A 489 35.37 -0.21 16.17
N ASP A 490 35.27 0.83 17.00
CA ASP A 490 34.82 2.17 16.63
C ASP A 490 35.67 3.23 17.35
N THR A 491 35.48 4.51 17.04
CA THR A 491 36.16 5.60 17.73
C THR A 491 35.90 5.61 19.22
N ASN A 492 36.91 5.95 20.02
CA ASN A 492 36.74 6.15 21.46
C ASN A 492 36.34 7.59 21.84
N ASP A 493 36.16 8.48 20.85
CA ASP A 493 35.85 9.88 21.10
C ASP A 493 34.40 10.12 21.52
N THR A 494 33.49 9.25 21.05
CA THR A 494 32.05 9.28 21.39
C THR A 494 31.68 8.19 22.37
N GLU A 495 30.62 8.39 23.16
CA GLU A 495 30.12 7.35 24.07
C GLU A 495 29.57 6.14 23.30
N GLU A 496 28.94 6.38 22.15
CA GLU A 496 28.44 5.31 21.27
C GLU A 496 29.59 4.43 20.76
N GLY A 497 30.69 5.03 20.36
CA GLY A 497 31.88 4.29 19.91
C GLY A 497 32.54 3.53 21.07
N ARG A 498 32.68 4.14 22.25
CA ARG A 498 33.18 3.48 23.46
C ARG A 498 32.27 2.29 23.86
N ALA A 499 30.95 2.46 23.79
CA ALA A 499 30.00 1.37 24.09
C ALA A 499 30.20 0.18 23.14
N LYS A 500 30.47 0.39 21.86
CA LYS A 500 30.79 -0.69 20.89
C LYS A 500 32.13 -1.36 21.20
N ASN A 501 33.09 -0.60 21.74
CA ASN A 501 34.41 -1.14 22.12
C ASN A 501 34.33 -2.00 23.37
N ARG A 502 33.45 -1.71 24.32
CA ARG A 502 33.20 -2.54 25.51
C ARG A 502 32.41 -3.81 25.15
N ARG A 503 33.10 -4.81 24.60
CA ARG A 503 32.47 -6.02 24.07
C ARG A 503 33.21 -7.31 24.42
N THR A 504 32.50 -8.43 24.26
CA THR A 504 33.08 -9.78 24.26
C THR A 504 32.76 -10.48 22.94
N GLU A 505 33.73 -11.11 22.34
CA GLU A 505 33.62 -11.85 21.08
C GLU A 505 33.96 -13.32 21.29
N LEU A 506 33.30 -14.21 20.55
CA LEU A 506 33.64 -15.65 20.43
C LEU A 506 34.17 -15.88 19.02
N ARG A 507 35.41 -16.31 18.88
CA ARG A 507 36.04 -16.59 17.59
C ARG A 507 36.34 -18.09 17.46
N VAL A 508 35.94 -18.65 16.33
CA VAL A 508 36.26 -20.06 16.03
C VAL A 508 37.76 -20.19 15.73
N ILE A 509 38.45 -21.17 16.40
CA ILE A 509 39.89 -21.41 16.31
C ILE A 509 40.18 -22.85 15.88
#